data_4532c6e34b82f52bdcd387c300cacb47
#
_entry.id   4532c6e34b82f52bdcd387c300cacb47
#
_cell.length_a   1.000
_cell.length_b   1.000
_cell.length_c   1.000
_cell.angle_alpha   90.00
_cell.angle_beta   90.00
_cell.angle_gamma   90.00
#
_symmetry.space_group_name_H-M   'P 1'
#
loop_
_entity.id
_entity.type
_entity.pdbx_description
1 polymer ?
#
loop_
_entity_poly.entity_id
_entity_poly.type
_entity_poly.pdbx_seq_one_letter_code
_entity_poly.pdbx_strand_id
1 'polypeptide(L)'
;RHTVTVFDFVAIDLKNNCLIYGLDLDNGKFIRAELNKAYGKLSDIFKNNFSSFNLKPINLRPCIKKMEDEKVGNVTKHSFATDDGSYSYTGGSSTQKLDARKDMFYGEGIKNTTPDFFGLRKRYIHKNTAEPIIAIEMGYREYRGLATAEIRYAILYNLTKFETLQFCIDKIISFKWDI
;
A
#
# COMPACT_ATOMS: atom_id res chain seq x y z
N ARG A 1 -28.11 6.48 -16.77
CA ARG A 1 -27.16 5.36 -16.46
C ARG A 1 -25.80 5.79 -16.98
N HIS A 2 -24.86 5.98 -16.07
CA HIS A 2 -23.47 6.16 -16.46
C HIS A 2 -22.82 4.77 -16.50
N THR A 3 -22.24 4.41 -17.63
CA THR A 3 -21.44 3.20 -17.78
C THR A 3 -20.02 3.55 -17.33
N VAL A 4 -19.53 2.88 -16.31
CA VAL A 4 -18.15 3.00 -15.88
C VAL A 4 -17.39 1.80 -16.43
N THR A 5 -16.27 2.06 -17.09
CA THR A 5 -15.38 0.99 -17.57
C THR A 5 -14.33 0.75 -16.50
N VAL A 6 -14.27 -0.49 -16.01
CA VAL A 6 -13.32 -0.95 -14.99
C VAL A 6 -12.30 -1.87 -15.65
N PHE A 7 -11.03 -1.69 -15.36
CA PHE A 7 -9.95 -2.49 -15.92
C PHE A 7 -9.21 -3.26 -14.82
N ASP A 8 -9.46 -4.55 -14.75
CA ASP A 8 -8.59 -5.43 -13.99
C ASP A 8 -7.46 -5.91 -14.88
N PHE A 9 -6.26 -6.09 -14.31
CA PHE A 9 -5.12 -6.54 -15.08
C PHE A 9 -4.28 -7.56 -14.31
N VAL A 10 -3.51 -8.33 -15.09
CA VAL A 10 -2.42 -9.16 -14.59
C VAL A 10 -1.15 -8.75 -15.32
N ALA A 11 -0.10 -8.45 -14.57
CA ALA A 11 1.21 -8.11 -15.11
C ALA A 11 2.27 -9.07 -14.58
N ILE A 12 3.23 -9.40 -15.43
CA ILE A 12 4.40 -10.21 -15.08
C ILE A 12 5.62 -9.30 -15.13
N ASP A 13 6.26 -9.11 -14.01
CA ASP A 13 7.55 -8.43 -13.93
C ASP A 13 8.67 -9.49 -14.02
N LEU A 14 9.23 -9.63 -15.20
CA LEU A 14 10.29 -10.61 -15.48
C LEU A 14 11.59 -10.28 -14.75
N LYS A 15 11.87 -8.99 -14.53
CA LYS A 15 13.09 -8.55 -13.85
C LYS A 15 13.09 -8.98 -12.38
N ASN A 16 11.97 -8.81 -11.72
CA ASN A 16 11.84 -9.09 -10.29
C ASN A 16 11.15 -10.43 -10.02
N ASN A 17 10.86 -11.19 -11.08
CA ASN A 17 10.23 -12.50 -11.01
C ASN A 17 8.94 -12.49 -10.17
N CYS A 18 8.10 -11.48 -10.40
CA CYS A 18 6.86 -11.33 -9.66
C CYS A 18 5.64 -11.18 -10.57
N LEU A 19 4.50 -11.61 -10.04
CA LEU A 19 3.19 -11.50 -10.66
C LEU A 19 2.38 -10.46 -9.89
N ILE A 20 1.77 -9.53 -10.62
CA ILE A 20 1.01 -8.42 -10.08
C ILE A 20 -0.43 -8.53 -10.57
N TYR A 21 -1.37 -8.56 -9.63
CA TYR A 21 -2.80 -8.43 -9.94
C TYR A 21 -3.25 -7.02 -9.61
N GLY A 22 -3.81 -6.32 -10.58
CA GLY A 22 -4.43 -5.02 -10.39
C GLY A 22 -5.95 -5.13 -10.47
N LEU A 23 -6.64 -4.58 -9.47
CA LEU A 23 -8.08 -4.44 -9.44
C LEU A 23 -8.41 -2.95 -9.47
N ASP A 24 -9.21 -2.53 -10.43
CA ASP A 24 -9.70 -1.16 -10.47
C ASP A 24 -10.86 -1.00 -9.49
N LEU A 25 -10.65 -0.18 -8.48
CA LEU A 25 -11.60 0.05 -7.39
C LEU A 25 -12.38 1.34 -7.66
N ASP A 26 -13.29 1.32 -8.64
CA ASP A 26 -14.08 2.49 -8.95
C ASP A 26 -14.79 3.05 -7.70
N ASN A 27 -14.48 4.30 -7.39
CA ASN A 27 -15.11 5.16 -6.40
C ASN A 27 -15.23 4.62 -4.96
N GLY A 28 -14.35 3.69 -4.56
CA GLY A 28 -14.26 3.26 -3.16
C GLY A 28 -15.47 2.47 -2.65
N LYS A 29 -16.28 1.92 -3.53
CA LYS A 29 -17.48 1.13 -3.17
C LYS A 29 -17.20 -0.33 -2.81
N PHE A 30 -15.99 -0.81 -3.08
CA PHE A 30 -15.63 -2.18 -2.72
C PHE A 30 -15.30 -2.30 -1.24
N ILE A 31 -16.02 -3.16 -0.56
CA ILE A 31 -15.64 -3.58 0.79
C ILE A 31 -14.47 -4.57 0.70
N ARG A 32 -13.65 -4.61 1.73
CA ARG A 32 -12.45 -5.46 1.79
C ARG A 32 -12.71 -6.94 1.52
N ALA A 33 -13.87 -7.45 1.95
CA ALA A 33 -14.27 -8.83 1.70
C ALA A 33 -14.44 -9.12 0.19
N GLU A 34 -14.96 -8.17 -0.58
CA GLU A 34 -15.11 -8.28 -2.03
C GLU A 34 -13.76 -8.26 -2.74
N LEU A 35 -12.82 -7.42 -2.27
CA LEU A 35 -11.45 -7.39 -2.77
C LEU A 35 -10.75 -8.73 -2.56
N ASN A 36 -10.82 -9.29 -1.36
CA ASN A 36 -10.22 -10.59 -1.06
C ASN A 36 -10.83 -11.70 -1.92
N LYS A 37 -12.14 -11.64 -2.17
CA LYS A 37 -12.84 -12.60 -3.05
C LYS A 37 -12.39 -12.46 -4.51
N ALA A 38 -12.29 -11.23 -5.02
CA ALA A 38 -11.84 -10.96 -6.39
C ALA A 38 -10.38 -11.39 -6.58
N TYR A 39 -9.52 -11.05 -5.64
CA TYR A 39 -8.11 -11.48 -5.62
C TYR A 39 -7.99 -13.01 -5.60
N GLY A 40 -8.79 -13.68 -4.75
CA GLY A 40 -8.82 -15.14 -4.69
C GLY A 40 -9.16 -15.74 -6.05
N LYS A 41 -10.23 -15.26 -6.71
CA LYS A 41 -10.62 -15.71 -8.05
C LYS A 41 -9.52 -15.52 -9.10
N LEU A 42 -8.88 -14.35 -9.15
CA LEU A 42 -7.78 -14.09 -10.09
C LEU A 42 -6.60 -15.03 -9.82
N SER A 43 -6.24 -15.22 -8.56
CA SER A 43 -5.17 -16.15 -8.16
C SER A 43 -5.49 -17.59 -8.57
N ASP A 44 -6.73 -18.04 -8.42
CA ASP A 44 -7.16 -19.38 -8.79
C ASP A 44 -7.15 -19.57 -10.32
N ILE A 45 -7.64 -18.59 -11.08
CA ILE A 45 -7.59 -18.59 -12.54
C ILE A 45 -6.13 -18.74 -13.00
N PHE A 46 -5.22 -17.95 -12.41
CA PHE A 46 -3.81 -18.01 -12.79
C PHE A 46 -3.18 -19.37 -12.43
N LYS A 47 -3.39 -19.85 -11.22
CA LYS A 47 -2.85 -21.15 -10.77
C LYS A 47 -3.36 -22.33 -11.60
N ASN A 48 -4.64 -22.30 -11.99
CA ASN A 48 -5.24 -23.37 -12.80
C ASN A 48 -4.68 -23.42 -14.22
N ASN A 49 -4.32 -22.25 -14.79
CA ASN A 49 -3.78 -22.15 -16.13
C ASN A 49 -2.24 -22.27 -16.18
N PHE A 50 -1.57 -22.01 -15.08
CA PHE A 50 -0.10 -21.98 -14.96
C PHE A 50 0.37 -22.78 -13.74
N SER A 51 -0.07 -24.01 -13.62
CA SER A 51 0.19 -24.90 -12.47
C SER A 51 1.67 -25.20 -12.20
N SER A 52 2.55 -24.99 -13.20
CA SER A 52 4.00 -25.14 -13.06
C SER A 52 4.66 -24.03 -12.22
N PHE A 53 3.97 -22.91 -11.98
CA PHE A 53 4.52 -21.81 -11.20
C PHE A 53 4.19 -21.96 -9.72
N ASN A 54 5.23 -22.03 -8.88
CA ASN A 54 5.08 -22.03 -7.43
C ASN A 54 4.95 -20.58 -6.92
N LEU A 55 3.75 -20.01 -7.06
CA LEU A 55 3.47 -18.63 -6.63
C LEU A 55 3.33 -18.55 -5.11
N LYS A 56 4.13 -17.70 -4.50
CA LYS A 56 4.02 -17.36 -3.08
C LYS A 56 3.58 -15.91 -2.93
N PRO A 57 2.58 -15.63 -2.06
CA PRO A 57 2.18 -14.25 -1.81
C PRO A 57 3.33 -13.48 -1.15
N ILE A 58 3.47 -12.23 -1.54
CA ILE A 58 4.48 -11.32 -0.98
C ILE A 58 3.90 -10.61 0.22
N ASN A 59 4.62 -10.63 1.36
CA ASN A 59 4.28 -9.79 2.50
C ASN A 59 4.90 -8.40 2.31
N LEU A 60 4.05 -7.37 2.21
CA LEU A 60 4.44 -5.98 2.04
C LEU A 60 4.60 -5.22 3.36
N ARG A 61 4.28 -5.82 4.51
CA ARG A 61 4.39 -5.13 5.81
C ARG A 61 5.80 -4.60 6.09
N PRO A 62 6.90 -5.29 5.79
CA PRO A 62 8.24 -4.75 5.96
C PRO A 62 8.52 -3.49 5.13
N CYS A 63 7.81 -3.30 4.01
CA CYS A 63 7.94 -2.11 3.18
C CYS A 63 7.48 -0.83 3.91
N ILE A 64 6.58 -0.94 4.89
CA ILE A 64 6.06 0.22 5.65
C ILE A 64 7.21 0.98 6.31
N LYS A 65 8.11 0.28 7.01
CA LYS A 65 9.25 0.92 7.68
C LYS A 65 10.18 1.59 6.68
N LYS A 66 10.48 0.94 5.56
CA LYS A 66 11.31 1.52 4.50
C LYS A 66 10.67 2.75 3.87
N MET A 67 9.35 2.70 3.62
CA MET A 67 8.58 3.85 3.15
C MET A 67 8.59 5.01 4.16
N GLU A 68 8.49 4.71 5.45
CA GLU A 68 8.57 5.70 6.52
C GLU A 68 9.93 6.39 6.55
N ASP A 69 11.00 5.62 6.50
CA ASP A 69 12.38 6.12 6.59
C ASP A 69 12.84 6.88 5.33
N GLU A 70 12.22 6.59 4.19
CA GLU A 70 12.55 7.27 2.93
C GLU A 70 12.22 8.76 2.99
N LYS A 71 13.21 9.61 2.69
CA LYS A 71 13.06 11.09 2.75
C LYS A 71 12.18 11.66 1.63
N VAL A 72 12.09 10.97 0.48
CA VAL A 72 11.30 11.41 -0.67
C VAL A 72 9.82 11.18 -0.42
N GLY A 73 8.98 12.17 -0.77
CA GLY A 73 7.54 12.12 -0.58
C GLY A 73 7.10 12.46 0.83
N ASN A 74 5.78 12.66 0.98
CA ASN A 74 5.15 13.06 2.24
C ASN A 74 4.28 11.93 2.78
N VAL A 75 4.51 11.53 4.01
CA VAL A 75 3.62 10.59 4.70
C VAL A 75 2.35 11.34 5.09
N THR A 76 1.21 10.82 4.66
CA THR A 76 -0.10 11.44 4.89
C THR A 76 -0.92 10.74 5.96
N LYS A 77 -0.58 9.49 6.27
CA LYS A 77 -1.24 8.71 7.32
C LYS A 77 -0.28 7.66 7.88
N HIS A 78 -0.30 7.51 9.19
CA HIS A 78 0.30 6.40 9.93
C HIS A 78 -0.79 5.58 10.62
N SER A 79 -0.58 4.27 10.73
CA SER A 79 -1.32 3.38 11.62
C SER A 79 -0.31 2.49 12.32
N PHE A 80 -0.24 2.60 13.63
CA PHE A 80 0.75 1.88 14.45
C PHE A 80 0.17 1.50 15.82
N ALA A 81 0.80 0.54 16.44
CA ALA A 81 0.55 0.17 17.82
C ALA A 81 1.79 0.48 18.67
N THR A 82 1.55 0.77 19.93
CA THR A 82 2.54 0.87 21.00
C THR A 82 2.09 -0.02 22.16
N ASP A 83 2.89 -0.09 23.21
CA ASP A 83 2.51 -0.83 24.43
C ASP A 83 1.22 -0.32 25.07
N ASP A 84 0.90 0.97 24.85
CA ASP A 84 -0.30 1.62 25.41
C ASP A 84 -1.55 1.49 24.54
N GLY A 85 -1.42 1.06 23.29
CA GLY A 85 -2.58 0.91 22.39
C GLY A 85 -2.27 1.04 20.91
N SER A 86 -3.35 1.16 20.11
CA SER A 86 -3.25 1.37 18.67
C SER A 86 -3.70 2.76 18.26
N TYR A 87 -2.98 3.35 17.33
CA TYR A 87 -3.19 4.72 16.89
C TYR A 87 -3.29 4.80 15.38
N SER A 88 -4.11 5.73 14.88
CA SER A 88 -4.13 6.15 13.49
C SER A 88 -3.95 7.65 13.44
N TYR A 89 -2.86 8.10 12.86
CA TYR A 89 -2.54 9.51 12.71
C TYR A 89 -2.63 9.92 11.24
N THR A 90 -3.38 10.97 10.95
CA THR A 90 -3.51 11.53 9.61
C THR A 90 -2.94 12.95 9.63
N GLY A 91 -1.88 13.17 8.87
CA GLY A 91 -1.24 14.49 8.76
C GLY A 91 -2.00 15.40 7.81
N GLY A 92 -2.51 16.49 8.36
CA GLY A 92 -3.12 17.59 7.62
C GLY A 92 -4.50 17.31 7.01
N SER A 93 -5.14 18.35 6.49
CA SER A 93 -6.33 18.24 5.66
C SER A 93 -5.95 17.81 4.23
N SER A 94 -6.94 17.38 3.44
CA SER A 94 -6.73 17.02 2.03
C SER A 94 -6.09 18.15 1.18
N THR A 95 -6.21 19.40 1.63
CA THR A 95 -5.66 20.59 0.99
C THR A 95 -4.24 20.94 1.47
N GLN A 96 -3.87 20.54 2.68
CA GLN A 96 -2.52 20.76 3.21
C GLN A 96 -1.67 19.52 2.94
N LYS A 97 -0.70 19.65 2.05
CA LYS A 97 0.24 18.58 1.67
C LYS A 97 1.32 18.38 2.75
N LEU A 98 0.91 18.33 4.01
CA LEU A 98 1.82 18.21 5.14
C LEU A 98 2.35 16.77 5.24
N ASP A 99 3.61 16.67 5.60
CA ASP A 99 4.24 15.42 5.95
C ASP A 99 3.98 15.12 7.43
N ALA A 100 3.23 14.06 7.71
CA ALA A 100 2.89 13.67 9.08
C ALA A 100 4.12 13.47 9.98
N ARG A 101 5.27 13.12 9.41
CA ARG A 101 6.53 12.95 10.14
C ARG A 101 7.09 14.27 10.71
N LYS A 102 6.66 15.40 10.14
CA LYS A 102 7.05 16.76 10.59
C LYS A 102 6.12 17.34 11.62
N ASP A 103 5.05 16.62 11.94
CA ASP A 103 4.11 17.06 12.96
C ASP A 103 4.73 16.90 14.35
N MET A 104 4.62 17.96 15.15
CA MET A 104 5.21 18.00 16.48
C MET A 104 4.59 16.95 17.42
N PHE A 105 3.27 16.78 17.39
CA PHE A 105 2.58 15.78 18.23
C PHE A 105 3.00 14.37 17.87
N TYR A 106 3.09 14.06 16.57
CA TYR A 106 3.59 12.78 16.13
C TYR A 106 5.04 12.58 16.55
N GLY A 107 5.91 13.57 16.28
CA GLY A 107 7.32 13.50 16.62
C GLY A 107 7.57 13.32 18.12
N GLU A 108 6.88 14.06 18.99
CA GLU A 108 7.00 13.89 20.43
C GLU A 108 6.41 12.55 20.91
N GLY A 109 5.28 12.12 20.33
CA GLY A 109 4.63 10.87 20.71
C GLY A 109 5.48 9.62 20.43
N ILE A 110 6.28 9.62 19.36
CA ILE A 110 7.11 8.46 18.99
C ILE A 110 8.51 8.47 19.61
N LYS A 111 8.97 9.58 20.19
CA LYS A 111 10.34 9.68 20.75
C LYS A 111 10.64 8.62 21.82
N ASN A 112 9.66 8.28 22.62
CA ASN A 112 9.81 7.38 23.77
C ASN A 112 9.12 6.03 23.55
N THR A 113 8.68 5.73 22.32
CA THR A 113 7.98 4.50 21.98
C THR A 113 8.61 3.84 20.76
N THR A 114 8.47 2.53 20.65
CA THR A 114 8.84 1.80 19.43
C THR A 114 7.56 1.45 18.70
N PRO A 115 7.11 2.27 17.73
CA PRO A 115 5.86 2.02 17.05
C PRO A 115 5.97 0.78 16.15
N ASP A 116 5.02 -0.15 16.31
CA ASP A 116 4.84 -1.27 15.38
C ASP A 116 3.82 -0.87 14.31
N PHE A 117 4.32 -0.54 13.12
CA PHE A 117 3.50 -0.05 12.02
C PHE A 117 2.72 -1.18 11.37
N PHE A 118 1.41 -0.96 11.21
CA PHE A 118 0.51 -1.83 10.43
C PHE A 118 -0.20 -1.08 9.29
N GLY A 119 0.14 0.19 9.06
CA GLY A 119 -0.36 0.96 7.94
C GLY A 119 0.39 2.26 7.72
N LEU A 120 0.56 2.60 6.44
CA LEU A 120 1.16 3.86 6.02
C LEU A 120 0.60 4.26 4.66
N ARG A 121 0.33 5.57 4.52
CA ARG A 121 0.05 6.22 3.23
C ARG A 121 1.10 7.26 2.95
N LYS A 122 1.68 7.20 1.76
CA LYS A 122 2.70 8.14 1.33
C LYS A 122 2.39 8.69 -0.04
N ARG A 123 2.41 10.01 -0.14
CA ARG A 123 2.26 10.76 -1.39
C ARG A 123 3.62 11.04 -1.98
N TYR A 124 3.74 10.81 -3.27
CA TYR A 124 4.93 11.12 -4.05
C TYR A 124 4.65 12.22 -5.05
N ILE A 125 5.70 12.87 -5.54
CA ILE A 125 5.64 13.75 -6.70
C ILE A 125 6.35 13.03 -7.84
N HIS A 126 5.62 12.75 -8.92
CA HIS A 126 6.17 12.09 -10.09
C HIS A 126 6.13 13.04 -11.29
N LYS A 127 7.30 13.32 -11.88
CA LYS A 127 7.49 14.21 -13.05
C LYS A 127 6.80 15.58 -12.90
N ASN A 128 6.70 16.10 -11.68
CA ASN A 128 6.07 17.39 -11.33
C ASN A 128 4.59 17.56 -11.76
N THR A 129 3.94 16.51 -12.22
CA THR A 129 2.56 16.59 -12.76
C THR A 129 1.59 15.64 -12.10
N ALA A 130 2.08 14.58 -11.48
CA ALA A 130 1.24 13.59 -10.79
C ALA A 130 1.65 13.46 -9.32
N GLU A 131 0.66 13.30 -8.46
CA GLU A 131 0.85 13.09 -7.03
C GLU A 131 0.24 11.74 -6.61
N PRO A 132 0.82 10.61 -7.05
CA PRO A 132 0.31 9.31 -6.67
C PRO A 132 0.49 9.06 -5.17
N ILE A 133 -0.44 8.29 -4.60
CA ILE A 133 -0.36 7.86 -3.21
C ILE A 133 -0.26 6.34 -3.20
N ILE A 134 0.73 5.83 -2.47
CA ILE A 134 0.86 4.40 -2.15
C ILE A 134 0.38 4.21 -0.71
N ALA A 135 -0.58 3.31 -0.52
CA ALA A 135 -1.05 2.90 0.79
C ALA A 135 -0.80 1.40 0.99
N ILE A 136 -0.01 1.07 2.00
CA ILE A 136 0.18 -0.30 2.49
C ILE A 136 -0.39 -0.31 3.89
N GLU A 137 -1.60 -0.84 4.06
CA GLU A 137 -2.30 -0.75 5.34
C GLU A 137 -3.23 -1.95 5.57
N MET A 138 -3.37 -2.33 6.85
CA MET A 138 -4.40 -3.25 7.30
C MET A 138 -5.22 -2.61 8.43
N GLY A 139 -6.39 -3.17 8.72
CA GLY A 139 -7.17 -2.74 9.87
C GLY A 139 -6.58 -3.27 11.19
N TYR A 140 -6.79 -2.53 12.29
CA TYR A 140 -6.35 -2.99 13.62
C TYR A 140 -6.92 -4.38 13.99
N ARG A 141 -8.14 -4.67 13.58
CA ARG A 141 -8.77 -5.99 13.83
C ARG A 141 -8.02 -7.15 13.17
N GLU A 142 -7.34 -6.88 12.06
CA GLU A 142 -6.53 -7.89 11.35
C GLU A 142 -5.11 -7.94 11.90
N TYR A 143 -4.56 -6.79 12.27
CA TYR A 143 -3.26 -6.68 12.89
C TYR A 143 -3.23 -7.34 14.28
N ARG A 144 -4.16 -7.01 15.17
CA ARG A 144 -4.34 -7.58 16.54
C ARG A 144 -3.06 -7.71 17.36
N GLY A 145 -2.06 -6.86 17.13
CA GLY A 145 -0.76 -6.97 17.78
C GLY A 145 0.10 -8.17 17.34
N LEU A 146 -0.29 -8.86 16.26
CA LEU A 146 0.44 -10.02 15.78
C LEU A 146 1.64 -9.62 14.95
N ALA A 147 2.85 -9.89 15.43
CA ALA A 147 4.09 -9.68 14.68
C ALA A 147 4.10 -10.44 13.34
N THR A 148 3.35 -11.53 13.23
CA THR A 148 3.21 -12.36 12.03
C THR A 148 2.13 -11.88 11.06
N ALA A 149 1.38 -10.81 11.38
CA ALA A 149 0.37 -10.28 10.48
C ALA A 149 0.99 -9.82 9.15
N GLU A 150 0.44 -10.27 8.03
CA GLU A 150 0.93 -9.99 6.69
C GLU A 150 0.01 -9.03 5.93
N ILE A 151 0.62 -8.14 5.15
CA ILE A 151 -0.09 -7.30 4.18
C ILE A 151 0.29 -7.78 2.78
N ARG A 152 -0.69 -8.22 2.01
CA ARG A 152 -0.48 -8.84 0.70
C ARG A 152 -0.93 -7.96 -0.47
N TYR A 153 -1.29 -6.71 -0.21
CA TYR A 153 -1.74 -5.76 -1.22
C TYR A 153 -1.33 -4.34 -0.86
N ALA A 154 -1.29 -3.49 -1.86
CA ALA A 154 -1.20 -2.04 -1.73
C ALA A 154 -2.38 -1.40 -2.45
N ILE A 155 -2.85 -0.26 -1.96
CA ILE A 155 -3.86 0.56 -2.63
C ILE A 155 -3.15 1.78 -3.22
N LEU A 156 -3.40 2.03 -4.49
CA LEU A 156 -2.80 3.12 -5.22
C LEU A 156 -3.89 4.14 -5.56
N TYR A 157 -3.61 5.42 -5.30
CA TYR A 157 -4.53 6.51 -5.61
C TYR A 157 -3.88 7.50 -6.56
N ASN A 158 -4.72 8.31 -7.22
CA ASN A 158 -4.31 9.38 -8.13
C ASN A 158 -3.46 8.87 -9.30
N LEU A 159 -3.81 7.71 -9.81
CA LEU A 159 -3.18 7.15 -11.01
C LEU A 159 -3.81 7.76 -12.24
N THR A 160 -3.14 8.72 -12.85
CA THR A 160 -3.65 9.43 -14.04
C THR A 160 -3.16 8.85 -15.35
N LYS A 161 -2.07 8.07 -15.34
CA LYS A 161 -1.42 7.48 -16.50
C LYS A 161 -0.74 6.18 -16.13
N PHE A 162 -0.50 5.32 -17.13
CA PHE A 162 0.21 4.06 -16.95
C PHE A 162 1.62 4.25 -16.34
N GLU A 163 2.33 5.30 -16.73
CA GLU A 163 3.67 5.62 -16.19
C GLU A 163 3.63 5.90 -14.67
N THR A 164 2.51 6.46 -14.18
CA THR A 164 2.32 6.70 -12.75
C THR A 164 2.08 5.38 -12.00
N LEU A 165 1.33 4.47 -12.61
CA LEU A 165 1.15 3.12 -12.09
C LEU A 165 2.50 2.37 -12.02
N GLN A 166 3.27 2.40 -13.11
CA GLN A 166 4.59 1.77 -13.18
C GLN A 166 5.52 2.34 -12.10
N PHE A 167 5.54 3.65 -11.93
CA PHE A 167 6.31 4.30 -10.85
C PHE A 167 5.94 3.75 -9.46
N CYS A 168 4.64 3.60 -9.15
CA CYS A 168 4.20 3.06 -7.87
C CYS A 168 4.62 1.61 -7.68
N ILE A 169 4.52 0.79 -8.72
CA ILE A 169 4.94 -0.60 -8.71
C ILE A 169 6.45 -0.70 -8.45
N ASP A 170 7.26 0.06 -9.21
CA ASP A 170 8.72 0.08 -9.06
C ASP A 170 9.14 0.52 -7.65
N LYS A 171 8.41 1.49 -7.07
CA LYS A 171 8.64 1.91 -5.68
C LYS A 171 8.37 0.78 -4.68
N ILE A 172 7.24 0.10 -4.78
CA ILE A 172 6.92 -1.02 -3.89
C ILE A 172 7.97 -2.14 -4.02
N ILE A 173 8.36 -2.44 -5.25
CA ILE A 173 9.38 -3.44 -5.56
C ILE A 173 10.72 -3.06 -4.94
N SER A 174 11.14 -1.79 -5.06
CA SER A 174 12.41 -1.32 -4.48
C SER A 174 12.44 -1.45 -2.95
N PHE A 175 11.32 -1.23 -2.27
CA PHE A 175 11.24 -1.44 -0.82
C PHE A 175 11.26 -2.92 -0.43
N LYS A 176 10.75 -3.80 -1.30
CA LYS A 176 10.68 -5.23 -1.00
C LYS A 176 12.04 -5.92 -1.15
N TRP A 177 12.80 -5.58 -2.18
CA TRP A 177 14.02 -6.32 -2.57
C TRP A 177 15.34 -5.56 -2.36
N ASP A 178 15.34 -4.36 -1.76
CA ASP A 178 16.56 -3.57 -1.51
C ASP A 178 17.41 -3.32 -2.79
N ILE A 179 16.73 -3.05 -3.92
CA ILE A 179 17.35 -2.81 -5.22
C ILE A 179 17.81 -1.36 -5.37
#